data_ed92c3cb7f677de8412e1d6cc73ca7e8
#
_entry.id   ed92c3cb7f677de8412e1d6cc73ca7e8
#
_cell.length_a   1.000
_cell.length_b   1.000
_cell.length_c   1.000
_cell.angle_alpha   90.00
_cell.angle_beta   90.00
_cell.angle_gamma   90.00
#
_symmetry.space_group_name_H-M   'P 1'
#
loop_
_entity.id
_entity.type
_entity.pdbx_description
1 polymer ?
#
loop_
_entity_poly.entity_id
_entity_poly.type
_entity_poly.pdbx_seq_one_letter_code
_entity_poly.pdbx_strand_id
1 'polypeptide(L)'
;MKRYGNLWEKLITMDNIRLAYARSKKKKGSYRAVIRFEQDVEENLKKIQQALIDKSFHTGRYRVKIRYEPKKRLIYVLPFNPDRVVHHALMNVMTPVFEKLFIKDSYACIKGRGQHKGSQRCMEFVRRNKYCLKCDIHHFYPSINHDILMNMIKHKIKDKNILWLIEDIVRSFRGDVNVPIGNLTSQWFGNFYLTALDMYIKHELKCRDYLRYSDDFCLFSNDKKYLQDCKIKIEKFINEKLLLEFSKCDIFNTKQGVDYLGYRHFDNYILVRKRTAKRTAKRLRKLPKLLKCGKISVEKYEGSVASALGVLKHANSYNFRKKVKLAEMQSEIENDRRKRQQEARNS
;
A
#
# COMPACT_ATOMS: atom_id res chain seq x y z
N MET A 1 -13.21 -8.48 25.35
CA MET A 1 -12.23 -8.04 24.35
C MET A 1 -11.85 -6.58 24.59
N LYS A 2 -10.55 -6.22 24.52
CA LYS A 2 -10.09 -4.84 24.79
C LYS A 2 -10.56 -3.89 23.68
N ARG A 3 -11.22 -2.78 24.05
CA ARG A 3 -11.64 -1.70 23.16
C ARG A 3 -10.83 -0.44 23.46
N TYR A 4 -10.49 0.32 22.41
CA TYR A 4 -9.70 1.54 22.51
C TYR A 4 -10.60 2.77 22.62
N GLY A 5 -10.27 3.69 23.53
CA GLY A 5 -10.94 4.96 23.76
C GLY A 5 -9.95 6.08 24.02
N ASN A 6 -10.44 7.27 24.31
CA ASN A 6 -9.65 8.49 24.56
C ASN A 6 -8.70 8.83 23.40
N LEU A 7 -9.18 8.58 22.17
CA LEU A 7 -8.44 8.84 20.95
C LEU A 7 -8.79 10.20 20.35
N TRP A 8 -10.01 10.69 20.59
CA TRP A 8 -10.50 11.95 20.06
C TRP A 8 -9.70 13.14 20.59
N GLU A 9 -9.46 13.19 21.88
CA GLU A 9 -8.66 14.24 22.51
C GLU A 9 -7.27 14.38 21.86
N LYS A 10 -6.66 13.23 21.53
CA LYS A 10 -5.38 13.22 20.82
C LYS A 10 -5.51 13.66 19.36
N LEU A 11 -6.64 13.33 18.72
CA LEU A 11 -6.87 13.65 17.31
C LEU A 11 -6.98 15.16 17.10
N ILE A 12 -7.73 15.86 17.96
CA ILE A 12 -8.04 17.28 17.83
C ILE A 12 -6.93 18.21 18.33
N THR A 13 -5.85 17.71 18.93
CA THR A 13 -4.73 18.55 19.35
C THR A 13 -4.12 19.28 18.16
N MET A 14 -3.74 20.55 18.35
CA MET A 14 -3.08 21.32 17.31
C MET A 14 -1.77 20.68 16.85
N ASP A 15 -1.03 20.05 17.77
CA ASP A 15 0.21 19.33 17.46
C ASP A 15 -0.04 18.16 16.50
N ASN A 16 -1.11 17.39 16.71
CA ASN A 16 -1.49 16.33 15.80
C ASN A 16 -1.91 16.87 14.43
N ILE A 17 -2.64 17.97 14.39
CA ILE A 17 -3.09 18.59 13.13
C ILE A 17 -1.89 19.17 12.36
N ARG A 18 -0.93 19.82 13.03
CA ARG A 18 0.33 20.27 12.43
C ARG A 18 1.15 19.09 11.89
N LEU A 19 1.27 18.01 12.66
CA LEU A 19 1.95 16.79 12.21
C LEU A 19 1.24 16.18 11.00
N ALA A 20 -0.09 16.17 10.99
CA ALA A 20 -0.90 15.69 9.87
C ALA A 20 -0.67 16.52 8.60
N TYR A 21 -0.66 17.84 8.73
CA TYR A 21 -0.32 18.75 7.64
C TYR A 21 1.09 18.46 7.10
N ALA A 22 2.11 18.42 7.95
CA ALA A 22 3.47 18.13 7.54
C ALA A 22 3.61 16.79 6.78
N ARG A 23 2.91 15.75 7.25
CA ARG A 23 2.85 14.45 6.57
C ARG A 23 2.10 14.50 5.24
N SER A 24 0.98 15.23 5.19
CA SER A 24 0.11 15.32 4.00
C SER A 24 0.78 16.05 2.83
N LYS A 25 1.61 17.07 3.10
CA LYS A 25 2.33 17.86 2.09
C LYS A 25 3.62 17.22 1.58
N LYS A 26 4.14 16.19 2.27
CA LYS A 26 5.42 15.57 1.92
C LYS A 26 5.47 15.19 0.43
N LYS A 27 6.49 15.69 -0.30
CA LYS A 27 6.69 15.54 -1.75
C LYS A 27 5.56 16.14 -2.61
N LYS A 28 4.82 17.12 -2.11
CA LYS A 28 3.71 17.79 -2.82
C LYS A 28 3.76 19.32 -2.70
N GLY A 29 4.86 19.90 -2.25
CA GLY A 29 4.98 21.35 -2.07
C GLY A 29 4.69 22.18 -3.33
N SER A 30 4.99 21.63 -4.52
CA SER A 30 4.69 22.29 -5.80
C SER A 30 3.22 22.20 -6.25
N TYR A 31 2.35 21.53 -5.50
CA TYR A 31 0.95 21.39 -5.89
C TYR A 31 0.18 22.66 -5.54
N ARG A 32 -0.55 23.26 -6.49
CA ARG A 32 -1.33 24.50 -6.31
C ARG A 32 -2.19 24.50 -5.04
N ALA A 33 -2.81 23.35 -4.70
CA ALA A 33 -3.62 23.23 -3.49
C ALA A 33 -2.80 23.31 -2.20
N VAL A 34 -1.54 22.86 -2.22
CA VAL A 34 -0.62 23.01 -1.08
C VAL A 34 -0.13 24.44 -0.98
N ILE A 35 0.33 25.04 -2.10
CA ILE A 35 0.76 26.44 -2.16
C ILE A 35 -0.33 27.38 -1.62
N ARG A 36 -1.59 27.18 -2.05
CA ARG A 36 -2.72 27.96 -1.54
C ARG A 36 -2.94 27.77 -0.02
N PHE A 37 -2.78 26.56 0.48
CA PHE A 37 -2.87 26.29 1.93
C PHE A 37 -1.75 26.98 2.71
N GLU A 38 -0.56 27.08 2.11
CA GLU A 38 0.62 27.68 2.71
C GLU A 38 0.60 29.22 2.78
N GLN A 39 -0.37 29.87 2.12
CA GLN A 39 -0.57 31.31 2.24
C GLN A 39 -1.03 31.70 3.66
N ASP A 40 -1.75 30.82 4.35
CA ASP A 40 -2.25 31.05 5.70
C ASP A 40 -2.38 29.72 6.46
N VAL A 41 -1.23 29.15 6.81
CA VAL A 41 -1.16 27.80 7.41
C VAL A 41 -1.89 27.72 8.74
N GLU A 42 -1.58 28.63 9.67
CA GLU A 42 -2.09 28.53 11.04
C GLU A 42 -3.61 28.74 11.09
N GLU A 43 -4.13 29.67 10.30
CA GLU A 43 -5.58 29.91 10.22
C GLU A 43 -6.31 28.71 9.59
N ASN A 44 -5.74 28.13 8.53
CA ASN A 44 -6.30 26.92 7.91
C ASN A 44 -6.28 25.72 8.86
N LEU A 45 -5.25 25.58 9.69
CA LEU A 45 -5.18 24.51 10.69
C LEU A 45 -6.19 24.71 11.81
N LYS A 46 -6.37 25.96 12.29
CA LYS A 46 -7.40 26.31 13.27
C LYS A 46 -8.81 26.02 12.74
N LYS A 47 -9.10 26.37 11.48
CA LYS A 47 -10.40 26.06 10.84
C LYS A 47 -10.66 24.56 10.78
N ILE A 48 -9.63 23.75 10.46
CA ILE A 48 -9.74 22.29 10.47
C ILE A 48 -10.00 21.78 11.89
N GLN A 49 -9.27 22.28 12.89
CA GLN A 49 -9.48 21.90 14.28
C GLN A 49 -10.90 22.23 14.75
N GLN A 50 -11.36 23.44 14.48
CA GLN A 50 -12.70 23.88 14.87
C GLN A 50 -13.78 23.03 14.22
N ALA A 51 -13.66 22.76 12.91
CA ALA A 51 -14.61 21.90 12.22
C ALA A 51 -14.68 20.47 12.77
N LEU A 52 -13.58 19.95 13.31
CA LEU A 52 -13.57 18.66 13.99
C LEU A 52 -14.24 18.75 15.37
N ILE A 53 -13.96 19.80 16.15
CA ILE A 53 -14.56 20.03 17.48
C ILE A 53 -16.08 20.17 17.37
N ASP A 54 -16.54 21.00 16.43
CA ASP A 54 -17.96 21.27 16.19
C ASP A 54 -18.68 20.14 15.44
N LYS A 55 -17.93 19.12 14.99
CA LYS A 55 -18.45 18.04 14.14
C LYS A 55 -19.09 18.53 12.83
N SER A 56 -18.68 19.68 12.35
CA SER A 56 -19.12 20.25 11.07
C SER A 56 -18.27 19.79 9.88
N PHE A 57 -17.22 18.99 10.12
CA PHE A 57 -16.45 18.38 9.07
C PHE A 57 -17.29 17.34 8.32
N HIS A 58 -17.29 17.44 6.99
CA HIS A 58 -17.80 16.43 6.07
C HIS A 58 -16.79 16.17 4.97
N THR A 59 -16.60 14.89 4.63
CA THR A 59 -15.70 14.49 3.56
C THR A 59 -16.13 15.11 2.23
N GLY A 60 -15.21 15.78 1.57
CA GLY A 60 -15.45 16.53 0.34
C GLY A 60 -15.73 15.65 -0.89
N ARG A 61 -16.04 16.30 -2.02
CA ARG A 61 -16.34 15.60 -3.27
C ARG A 61 -15.08 15.01 -3.92
N TYR A 62 -15.18 13.77 -4.37
CA TYR A 62 -14.12 13.07 -5.07
C TYR A 62 -13.96 13.58 -6.51
N ARG A 63 -12.69 13.77 -6.91
CA ARG A 63 -12.31 13.90 -8.32
C ARG A 63 -11.74 12.59 -8.81
N VAL A 64 -12.17 12.11 -9.96
CA VAL A 64 -11.71 10.84 -10.53
C VAL A 64 -10.51 11.08 -11.44
N LYS A 65 -9.44 10.32 -11.24
CA LYS A 65 -8.28 10.23 -12.12
C LYS A 65 -8.11 8.81 -12.61
N ILE A 66 -7.90 8.63 -13.90
CA ILE A 66 -7.66 7.30 -14.47
C ILE A 66 -6.17 7.03 -14.52
N ARG A 67 -5.75 5.89 -14.02
CA ARG A 67 -4.40 5.33 -14.17
C ARG A 67 -4.47 4.08 -15.02
N TYR A 68 -3.64 4.01 -16.07
CA TYR A 68 -3.64 2.89 -17.03
C TYR A 68 -2.58 1.82 -16.74
N GLU A 69 -1.59 2.11 -15.88
CA GLU A 69 -0.51 1.17 -15.59
C GLU A 69 -0.50 0.76 -14.11
N PRO A 70 -0.30 -0.53 -13.82
CA PRO A 70 -0.20 -1.71 -14.70
C PRO A 70 -1.55 -2.21 -15.26
N LYS A 71 -2.67 -1.76 -14.69
CA LYS A 71 -4.06 -1.99 -15.11
C LYS A 71 -4.81 -0.65 -15.03
N LYS A 72 -5.86 -0.49 -15.83
CA LYS A 72 -6.79 0.66 -15.72
C LYS A 72 -7.41 0.66 -14.31
N ARG A 73 -7.24 1.76 -13.60
CA ARG A 73 -7.81 1.97 -12.25
C ARG A 73 -8.37 3.37 -12.12
N LEU A 74 -9.52 3.47 -11.51
CA LEU A 74 -10.09 4.74 -11.07
C LEU A 74 -9.46 5.10 -9.73
N ILE A 75 -8.85 6.27 -9.65
CA ILE A 75 -8.27 6.81 -8.43
C ILE A 75 -9.13 7.99 -7.99
N TYR A 76 -9.69 7.88 -6.83
CA TYR A 76 -10.55 8.89 -6.23
C TYR A 76 -9.70 9.83 -5.37
N VAL A 77 -9.70 11.11 -5.73
CA VAL A 77 -8.84 12.11 -5.12
C VAL A 77 -9.69 13.12 -4.37
N LEU A 78 -9.47 13.21 -3.07
CA LEU A 78 -10.06 14.27 -2.23
C LEU A 78 -9.24 15.57 -2.31
N PRO A 79 -9.85 16.72 -1.99
CA PRO A 79 -9.16 17.98 -1.80
C PRO A 79 -8.00 17.85 -0.81
N PHE A 80 -7.03 18.77 -0.89
CA PHE A 80 -5.95 18.81 0.09
C PHE A 80 -6.47 19.37 1.43
N ASN A 81 -7.18 20.47 1.36
CA ASN A 81 -7.84 21.14 2.50
C ASN A 81 -9.36 20.91 2.41
N PRO A 82 -10.01 20.43 3.45
CA PRO A 82 -9.46 19.91 4.72
C PRO A 82 -9.09 18.41 4.66
N ASP A 83 -9.63 17.66 3.71
CA ASP A 83 -9.75 16.21 3.74
C ASP A 83 -8.43 15.47 3.97
N ARG A 84 -7.39 15.82 3.20
CA ARG A 84 -6.11 15.09 3.36
C ARG A 84 -5.46 15.32 4.70
N VAL A 85 -5.61 16.53 5.26
CA VAL A 85 -5.07 16.84 6.61
C VAL A 85 -5.84 16.03 7.64
N VAL A 86 -7.19 16.01 7.56
CA VAL A 86 -8.05 15.23 8.47
C VAL A 86 -7.75 13.73 8.39
N HIS A 87 -7.62 13.18 7.19
CA HIS A 87 -7.24 11.76 7.03
C HIS A 87 -5.88 11.45 7.67
N HIS A 88 -4.91 12.34 7.54
CA HIS A 88 -3.61 12.16 8.21
C HIS A 88 -3.72 12.30 9.73
N ALA A 89 -4.53 13.26 10.25
CA ALA A 89 -4.76 13.43 11.67
C ALA A 89 -5.40 12.17 12.29
N LEU A 90 -6.43 11.64 11.63
CA LEU A 90 -7.06 10.38 12.04
C LEU A 90 -6.03 9.23 12.04
N MET A 91 -5.25 9.10 10.98
CA MET A 91 -4.30 7.98 10.88
C MET A 91 -3.09 8.11 11.81
N ASN A 92 -2.69 9.31 12.22
CA ASN A 92 -1.68 9.48 13.25
C ASN A 92 -2.08 8.80 14.57
N VAL A 93 -3.38 8.85 14.90
CA VAL A 93 -3.93 8.29 16.15
C VAL A 93 -4.33 6.82 15.98
N MET A 94 -4.88 6.45 14.81
CA MET A 94 -5.41 5.11 14.57
C MET A 94 -4.33 4.08 14.19
N THR A 95 -3.24 4.52 13.55
CA THR A 95 -2.16 3.61 13.13
C THR A 95 -1.63 2.73 14.26
N PRO A 96 -1.30 3.26 15.46
CA PRO A 96 -0.82 2.42 16.55
C PRO A 96 -1.84 1.40 17.05
N VAL A 97 -3.14 1.68 16.87
CA VAL A 97 -4.22 0.75 17.22
C VAL A 97 -4.30 -0.37 16.19
N PHE A 98 -4.34 -0.02 14.90
CA PHE A 98 -4.45 -1.00 13.82
C PHE A 98 -3.23 -1.92 13.72
N GLU A 99 -2.01 -1.40 13.89
CA GLU A 99 -0.78 -2.19 13.83
C GLU A 99 -0.75 -3.32 14.88
N LYS A 100 -1.36 -3.10 16.05
CA LYS A 100 -1.50 -4.14 17.10
C LYS A 100 -2.49 -5.25 16.74
N LEU A 101 -3.39 -5.00 15.78
CA LEU A 101 -4.41 -5.95 15.36
C LEU A 101 -3.99 -6.79 14.15
N PHE A 102 -2.95 -6.34 13.44
CA PHE A 102 -2.47 -7.03 12.25
C PHE A 102 -1.54 -8.18 12.60
N ILE A 103 -1.69 -9.29 11.91
CA ILE A 103 -0.77 -10.42 12.02
C ILE A 103 0.67 -10.02 11.63
N LYS A 104 1.65 -10.77 12.15
CA LYS A 104 3.08 -10.54 11.85
C LYS A 104 3.36 -10.59 10.34
N ASP A 105 2.73 -11.49 9.62
CA ASP A 105 2.96 -11.75 8.19
C ASP A 105 1.99 -10.97 7.27
N SER A 106 1.47 -9.80 7.70
CA SER A 106 0.82 -8.79 6.87
C SER A 106 1.82 -7.69 6.51
N TYR A 107 1.98 -7.39 5.20
CA TYR A 107 3.11 -6.59 4.70
C TYR A 107 2.72 -5.29 4.00
N ALA A 108 1.45 -5.07 3.66
CA ALA A 108 1.02 -3.87 2.95
C ALA A 108 0.82 -2.67 3.88
N CYS A 109 1.34 -1.52 3.49
CA CYS A 109 1.11 -0.22 4.15
C CYS A 109 1.50 -0.12 5.63
N ILE A 110 2.34 -1.01 6.14
CA ILE A 110 2.83 -1.03 7.53
C ILE A 110 4.29 -0.59 7.54
N LYS A 111 4.63 0.35 8.45
CA LYS A 111 6.00 0.85 8.59
C LYS A 111 6.95 -0.29 8.97
N GLY A 112 8.11 -0.32 8.34
CA GLY A 112 9.11 -1.37 8.58
C GLY A 112 8.80 -2.73 7.96
N ARG A 113 7.65 -2.90 7.30
CA ARG A 113 7.26 -4.05 6.46
C ARG A 113 7.34 -3.64 4.99
N GLY A 114 6.59 -4.23 4.11
CA GLY A 114 6.53 -3.84 2.70
C GLY A 114 6.96 -4.96 1.76
N GLN A 115 7.01 -4.64 0.46
CA GLN A 115 7.16 -5.59 -0.63
C GLN A 115 8.40 -6.50 -0.50
N HIS A 116 9.57 -5.94 -0.17
CA HIS A 116 10.80 -6.74 -0.10
C HIS A 116 10.80 -7.68 1.11
N LYS A 117 10.34 -7.23 2.28
CA LYS A 117 10.21 -8.11 3.44
C LYS A 117 9.16 -9.20 3.25
N GLY A 118 8.01 -8.87 2.62
CA GLY A 118 7.02 -9.87 2.23
C GLY A 118 7.57 -10.88 1.23
N SER A 119 8.40 -10.44 0.28
CA SER A 119 9.08 -11.31 -0.68
C SER A 119 10.10 -12.23 0.00
N GLN A 120 10.90 -11.73 0.95
CA GLN A 120 11.82 -12.55 1.75
C GLN A 120 11.06 -13.61 2.56
N ARG A 121 9.96 -13.22 3.20
CA ARG A 121 9.12 -14.16 3.94
C ARG A 121 8.46 -15.21 3.06
N CYS A 122 8.04 -14.83 1.86
CA CYS A 122 7.56 -15.77 0.86
C CYS A 122 8.63 -16.81 0.50
N MET A 123 9.88 -16.38 0.32
CA MET A 123 11.01 -17.26 0.04
C MET A 123 11.23 -18.30 1.16
N GLU A 124 11.14 -17.87 2.44
CA GLU A 124 11.26 -18.78 3.58
C GLU A 124 10.17 -19.85 3.55
N PHE A 125 8.92 -19.48 3.19
CA PHE A 125 7.82 -20.43 3.08
C PHE A 125 7.95 -21.37 1.88
N VAL A 126 8.43 -20.87 0.74
CA VAL A 126 8.71 -21.69 -0.45
C VAL A 126 9.74 -22.76 -0.16
N ARG A 127 10.81 -22.46 0.60
CA ARG A 127 11.88 -23.40 0.93
C ARG A 127 11.42 -24.62 1.72
N ARG A 128 10.42 -24.46 2.58
CA ARG A 128 9.99 -25.53 3.50
C ARG A 128 8.66 -26.18 3.16
N ASN A 129 7.99 -25.73 2.09
CA ASN A 129 6.69 -26.25 1.71
C ASN A 129 6.64 -26.67 0.25
N LYS A 130 5.97 -27.79 -0.04
CA LYS A 130 5.80 -28.34 -1.39
C LYS A 130 4.71 -27.63 -2.21
N TYR A 131 3.67 -27.13 -1.55
CA TYR A 131 2.50 -26.55 -2.21
C TYR A 131 2.22 -25.15 -1.70
N CYS A 132 1.67 -24.32 -2.59
CA CYS A 132 1.20 -22.99 -2.32
C CYS A 132 -0.24 -22.85 -2.82
N LEU A 133 -1.15 -22.41 -1.95
CA LEU A 133 -2.45 -21.87 -2.33
C LEU A 133 -2.29 -20.36 -2.41
N LYS A 134 -2.45 -19.81 -3.61
CA LYS A 134 -2.40 -18.38 -3.86
C LYS A 134 -3.76 -17.84 -4.23
N CYS A 135 -4.20 -16.79 -3.53
CA CYS A 135 -5.49 -16.16 -3.69
C CYS A 135 -5.35 -14.66 -3.97
N ASP A 136 -6.26 -14.13 -4.77
CA ASP A 136 -6.41 -12.71 -5.09
C ASP A 136 -7.90 -12.36 -5.04
N ILE A 137 -8.27 -11.30 -4.33
CA ILE A 137 -9.69 -10.93 -4.15
C ILE A 137 -10.13 -10.06 -5.32
N HIS A 138 -11.33 -10.37 -5.83
CA HIS A 138 -11.93 -9.62 -6.94
C HIS A 138 -12.35 -8.22 -6.49
N HIS A 139 -11.92 -7.21 -7.25
CA HIS A 139 -12.29 -5.80 -7.01
C HIS A 139 -12.29 -5.37 -5.53
N PHE A 140 -11.27 -5.79 -4.74
CA PHE A 140 -11.25 -5.73 -3.28
C PHE A 140 -11.77 -4.41 -2.71
N TYR A 141 -11.15 -3.27 -3.00
CA TYR A 141 -11.57 -1.97 -2.45
C TYR A 141 -12.99 -1.56 -2.84
N PRO A 142 -13.43 -1.73 -4.10
CA PRO A 142 -14.80 -1.50 -4.50
C PRO A 142 -15.83 -2.42 -3.83
N SER A 143 -15.41 -3.61 -3.37
CA SER A 143 -16.30 -4.61 -2.75
C SER A 143 -16.36 -4.53 -1.24
N ILE A 144 -15.58 -3.67 -0.58
CA ILE A 144 -15.62 -3.53 0.88
C ILE A 144 -16.99 -2.98 1.29
N ASN A 145 -17.72 -3.78 2.07
CA ASN A 145 -19.03 -3.40 2.61
C ASN A 145 -18.86 -2.45 3.81
N HIS A 146 -19.57 -1.32 3.80
CA HIS A 146 -19.46 -0.27 4.81
C HIS A 146 -19.94 -0.74 6.19
N ASP A 147 -21.06 -1.47 6.26
CA ASP A 147 -21.62 -1.91 7.53
C ASP A 147 -20.75 -2.96 8.21
N ILE A 148 -20.24 -3.93 7.45
CA ILE A 148 -19.28 -4.91 7.97
C ILE A 148 -18.03 -4.20 8.49
N LEU A 149 -17.46 -3.27 7.71
CA LEU A 149 -16.29 -2.51 8.13
C LEU A 149 -16.55 -1.72 9.41
N MET A 150 -17.66 -0.98 9.45
CA MET A 150 -18.03 -0.18 10.62
C MET A 150 -18.30 -1.04 11.84
N ASN A 151 -18.97 -2.18 11.70
CA ASN A 151 -19.21 -3.13 12.79
C ASN A 151 -17.88 -3.68 13.34
N MET A 152 -16.94 -4.06 12.46
CA MET A 152 -15.61 -4.51 12.89
C MET A 152 -14.86 -3.40 13.65
N ILE A 153 -14.94 -2.14 13.20
CA ILE A 153 -14.31 -1.00 13.86
C ILE A 153 -14.98 -0.72 15.22
N LYS A 154 -16.32 -0.72 15.31
CA LYS A 154 -17.08 -0.52 16.55
C LYS A 154 -16.74 -1.57 17.61
N HIS A 155 -16.40 -2.80 17.20
CA HIS A 155 -15.92 -3.83 18.14
C HIS A 155 -14.54 -3.54 18.74
N LYS A 156 -13.71 -2.71 18.11
CA LYS A 156 -12.36 -2.36 18.58
C LYS A 156 -12.29 -0.97 19.20
N ILE A 157 -13.09 -0.03 18.71
CA ILE A 157 -13.08 1.38 19.11
C ILE A 157 -14.36 1.68 19.91
N LYS A 158 -14.22 2.32 21.07
CA LYS A 158 -15.35 2.78 21.89
C LYS A 158 -15.58 4.30 21.84
N ASP A 159 -14.63 5.03 21.26
CA ASP A 159 -14.65 6.50 21.17
C ASP A 159 -15.69 6.93 20.12
N LYS A 160 -16.80 7.51 20.57
CA LYS A 160 -17.92 7.88 19.70
C LYS A 160 -17.56 8.93 18.66
N ASN A 161 -16.68 9.89 19.01
CA ASN A 161 -16.28 10.94 18.09
C ASN A 161 -15.34 10.43 17.00
N ILE A 162 -14.44 9.51 17.34
CA ILE A 162 -13.63 8.79 16.34
C ILE A 162 -14.52 7.95 15.41
N LEU A 163 -15.52 7.27 15.96
CA LEU A 163 -16.46 6.48 15.16
C LEU A 163 -17.27 7.36 14.20
N TRP A 164 -17.74 8.53 14.66
CA TRP A 164 -18.41 9.52 13.81
C TRP A 164 -17.52 9.93 12.62
N LEU A 165 -16.27 10.31 12.88
CA LEU A 165 -15.34 10.73 11.82
C LEU A 165 -15.02 9.59 10.84
N ILE A 166 -14.82 8.36 11.34
CA ILE A 166 -14.59 7.20 10.48
C ILE A 166 -15.82 6.91 9.64
N GLU A 167 -17.02 7.01 10.21
CA GLU A 167 -18.27 6.75 9.49
C GLU A 167 -18.51 7.78 8.39
N ASP A 168 -18.28 9.08 8.64
CA ASP A 168 -18.30 10.11 7.60
C ASP A 168 -17.35 9.77 6.43
N ILE A 169 -16.11 9.39 6.74
CA ILE A 169 -15.12 9.04 5.73
C ILE A 169 -15.51 7.76 4.96
N VAL A 170 -15.98 6.72 5.63
CA VAL A 170 -16.36 5.44 5.00
C VAL A 170 -17.57 5.62 4.11
N ARG A 171 -18.60 6.33 4.58
CA ARG A 171 -19.85 6.56 3.85
C ARG A 171 -19.82 7.74 2.88
N SER A 172 -18.68 8.44 2.79
CA SER A 172 -18.50 9.57 1.84
C SER A 172 -18.64 9.19 0.37
N PHE A 173 -18.50 7.90 0.06
CA PHE A 173 -18.80 7.36 -1.27
C PHE A 173 -20.22 6.78 -1.29
N ARG A 174 -21.00 7.13 -2.33
CA ARG A 174 -22.40 6.70 -2.42
C ARG A 174 -22.54 5.18 -2.50
N GLY A 175 -23.55 4.67 -1.81
CA GLY A 175 -23.86 3.23 -1.73
C GLY A 175 -23.31 2.56 -0.48
N ASP A 176 -23.52 1.26 -0.37
CA ASP A 176 -23.18 0.47 0.82
C ASP A 176 -21.82 -0.24 0.73
N VAL A 177 -21.15 -0.06 -0.39
CA VAL A 177 -19.84 -0.64 -0.68
C VAL A 177 -18.90 0.40 -1.29
N ASN A 178 -17.64 0.08 -1.33
CA ASN A 178 -16.53 0.84 -1.90
C ASN A 178 -15.82 1.76 -0.90
N VAL A 179 -14.59 1.40 -0.63
CA VAL A 179 -13.63 2.28 0.05
C VAL A 179 -12.70 2.86 -1.02
N PRO A 180 -12.83 4.15 -1.38
CA PRO A 180 -12.24 4.71 -2.59
C PRO A 180 -10.72 4.62 -2.65
N ILE A 181 -10.19 4.05 -3.73
CA ILE A 181 -8.74 3.97 -3.97
C ILE A 181 -8.18 5.38 -4.18
N GLY A 182 -7.19 5.76 -3.38
CA GLY A 182 -6.51 7.06 -3.46
C GLY A 182 -6.39 7.79 -2.13
N ASN A 183 -7.15 7.37 -1.13
CA ASN A 183 -7.09 7.90 0.23
C ASN A 183 -6.13 7.10 1.11
N LEU A 184 -5.52 7.79 2.07
CA LEU A 184 -4.66 7.16 3.07
C LEU A 184 -5.46 6.17 3.93
N THR A 185 -6.63 6.58 4.41
CA THR A 185 -7.53 5.79 5.25
C THR A 185 -7.98 4.50 4.57
N SER A 186 -8.25 4.54 3.26
CA SER A 186 -8.68 3.37 2.49
C SER A 186 -7.71 2.20 2.58
N GLN A 187 -6.42 2.48 2.55
CA GLN A 187 -5.38 1.43 2.66
C GLN A 187 -5.42 0.74 4.03
N TRP A 188 -5.64 1.50 5.08
CA TRP A 188 -5.74 0.98 6.44
C TRP A 188 -7.05 0.25 6.68
N PHE A 189 -8.16 0.80 6.20
CA PHE A 189 -9.47 0.17 6.31
C PHE A 189 -9.53 -1.16 5.54
N GLY A 190 -8.95 -1.21 4.35
CA GLY A 190 -8.83 -2.47 3.61
C GLY A 190 -7.99 -3.51 4.35
N ASN A 191 -6.83 -3.13 4.89
CA ASN A 191 -6.03 -4.04 5.71
C ASN A 191 -6.77 -4.50 6.96
N PHE A 192 -7.52 -3.60 7.61
CA PHE A 192 -8.29 -3.92 8.81
C PHE A 192 -9.46 -4.85 8.49
N TYR A 193 -10.16 -4.64 7.38
CA TYR A 193 -11.25 -5.50 6.93
C TYR A 193 -10.82 -6.97 6.80
N LEU A 194 -9.63 -7.20 6.28
CA LEU A 194 -9.07 -8.55 6.13
C LEU A 194 -8.48 -9.14 7.41
N THR A 195 -8.47 -8.42 8.54
CA THR A 195 -8.04 -9.02 9.81
C THR A 195 -8.95 -10.17 10.26
N ALA A 196 -10.23 -10.15 9.91
CA ALA A 196 -11.14 -11.25 10.18
C ALA A 196 -10.69 -12.53 9.44
N LEU A 197 -10.31 -12.39 8.16
CA LEU A 197 -9.75 -13.48 7.37
C LEU A 197 -8.40 -13.95 7.95
N ASP A 198 -7.52 -13.01 8.33
CA ASP A 198 -6.23 -13.34 8.95
C ASP A 198 -6.40 -14.20 10.21
N MET A 199 -7.35 -13.83 11.07
CA MET A 199 -7.66 -14.57 12.29
C MET A 199 -8.26 -15.94 12.00
N TYR A 200 -9.19 -16.03 11.05
CA TYR A 200 -9.76 -17.29 10.61
C TYR A 200 -8.69 -18.27 10.10
N ILE A 201 -7.80 -17.81 9.21
CA ILE A 201 -6.72 -18.64 8.67
C ILE A 201 -5.74 -19.09 9.76
N LYS A 202 -5.38 -18.18 10.68
CA LYS A 202 -4.38 -18.47 11.73
C LYS A 202 -4.93 -19.34 12.85
N HIS A 203 -6.15 -19.10 13.30
CA HIS A 203 -6.70 -19.74 14.51
C HIS A 203 -7.63 -20.90 14.22
N GLU A 204 -8.52 -20.78 13.21
CA GLU A 204 -9.47 -21.84 12.86
C GLU A 204 -8.84 -22.86 11.92
N LEU A 205 -8.24 -22.39 10.82
CA LEU A 205 -7.56 -23.28 9.87
C LEU A 205 -6.16 -23.69 10.34
N LYS A 206 -5.60 -23.01 11.35
CA LYS A 206 -4.28 -23.29 11.94
C LYS A 206 -3.12 -23.26 10.93
N CYS A 207 -3.27 -22.47 9.86
CA CYS A 207 -2.25 -22.34 8.84
C CYS A 207 -1.08 -21.48 9.35
N ARG A 208 0.04 -22.12 9.68
CA ARG A 208 1.24 -21.43 10.19
C ARG A 208 1.91 -20.59 9.11
N ASP A 209 2.05 -21.13 7.89
CA ASP A 209 2.75 -20.52 6.76
C ASP A 209 1.78 -19.78 5.87
N TYR A 210 1.32 -18.64 6.34
CA TYR A 210 0.39 -17.73 5.71
C TYR A 210 0.95 -16.32 5.71
N LEU A 211 0.93 -15.65 4.56
CA LEU A 211 1.30 -14.23 4.43
C LEU A 211 0.36 -13.49 3.50
N ARG A 212 0.20 -12.19 3.76
CA ARG A 212 -0.69 -11.32 3.00
C ARG A 212 -0.06 -9.97 2.65
N TYR A 213 -0.36 -9.48 1.47
CA TYR A 213 -0.08 -8.14 1.03
C TYR A 213 -1.34 -7.50 0.44
N SER A 214 -2.11 -6.76 1.25
CA SER A 214 -3.44 -6.27 0.89
C SER A 214 -4.37 -7.44 0.54
N ASP A 215 -4.90 -7.48 -0.66
CA ASP A 215 -5.78 -8.50 -1.24
C ASP A 215 -5.08 -9.74 -1.81
N ASP A 216 -3.77 -9.69 -2.02
CA ASP A 216 -2.94 -10.81 -2.53
C ASP A 216 -2.35 -11.59 -1.35
N PHE A 217 -2.69 -12.88 -1.21
CA PHE A 217 -2.21 -13.69 -0.10
C PHE A 217 -1.89 -15.13 -0.50
N CYS A 218 -1.04 -15.76 0.31
CA CYS A 218 -0.58 -17.13 0.06
C CYS A 218 -0.59 -17.95 1.35
N LEU A 219 -1.06 -19.20 1.25
CA LEU A 219 -0.93 -20.25 2.25
C LEU A 219 0.03 -21.32 1.72
N PHE A 220 0.84 -21.88 2.59
CA PHE A 220 1.81 -22.91 2.22
C PHE A 220 1.66 -24.13 3.10
N SER A 221 1.84 -25.33 2.50
CA SER A 221 1.81 -26.60 3.20
C SER A 221 2.54 -27.69 2.41
N ASN A 222 2.95 -28.75 3.09
CA ASN A 222 3.41 -29.98 2.46
C ASN A 222 2.25 -30.93 2.10
N ASP A 223 1.06 -30.66 2.64
CA ASP A 223 -0.17 -31.40 2.37
C ASP A 223 -1.06 -30.63 1.38
N LYS A 224 -1.25 -31.19 0.19
CA LYS A 224 -2.10 -30.63 -0.86
C LYS A 224 -3.59 -30.72 -0.51
N LYS A 225 -4.02 -31.81 0.13
CA LYS A 225 -5.43 -32.02 0.53
C LYS A 225 -5.84 -30.98 1.57
N TYR A 226 -4.98 -30.71 2.56
CA TYR A 226 -5.18 -29.65 3.53
C TYR A 226 -5.38 -28.27 2.86
N LEU A 227 -4.58 -27.92 1.85
CA LEU A 227 -4.76 -26.66 1.12
C LEU A 227 -6.04 -26.64 0.28
N GLN A 228 -6.50 -27.77 -0.25
CA GLN A 228 -7.79 -27.91 -0.93
C GLN A 228 -8.96 -27.64 0.04
N ASP A 229 -8.90 -28.21 1.23
CA ASP A 229 -9.87 -27.97 2.29
C ASP A 229 -9.85 -26.50 2.75
N CYS A 230 -8.66 -25.94 2.97
CA CYS A 230 -8.49 -24.50 3.26
C CYS A 230 -9.12 -23.62 2.18
N LYS A 231 -8.94 -23.92 0.89
CA LYS A 231 -9.52 -23.16 -0.21
C LYS A 231 -11.05 -23.09 -0.10
N ILE A 232 -11.71 -24.22 0.06
CA ILE A 232 -13.16 -24.30 0.18
C ILE A 232 -13.66 -23.50 1.40
N LYS A 233 -13.02 -23.70 2.55
CA LYS A 233 -13.39 -23.03 3.79
C LYS A 233 -13.17 -21.51 3.74
N ILE A 234 -12.07 -21.05 3.14
CA ILE A 234 -11.78 -19.62 2.97
C ILE A 234 -12.77 -18.99 2.00
N GLU A 235 -13.09 -19.65 0.88
CA GLU A 235 -14.06 -19.15 -0.09
C GLU A 235 -15.44 -18.96 0.55
N LYS A 236 -15.91 -19.94 1.30
CA LYS A 236 -17.13 -19.83 2.08
C LYS A 236 -17.08 -18.66 3.08
N PHE A 237 -15.98 -18.55 3.83
CA PHE A 237 -15.83 -17.49 4.83
C PHE A 237 -15.84 -16.09 4.21
N ILE A 238 -15.11 -15.84 3.12
CA ILE A 238 -15.07 -14.50 2.50
C ILE A 238 -16.41 -14.14 1.87
N ASN A 239 -17.11 -15.12 1.27
CA ASN A 239 -18.42 -14.89 0.66
C ASN A 239 -19.49 -14.57 1.73
N GLU A 240 -19.56 -15.35 2.79
CA GLU A 240 -20.62 -15.23 3.80
C GLU A 240 -20.34 -14.12 4.85
N LYS A 241 -19.09 -13.94 5.26
CA LYS A 241 -18.72 -13.04 6.36
C LYS A 241 -18.17 -11.68 5.91
N LEU A 242 -17.55 -11.63 4.73
CA LEU A 242 -16.94 -10.42 4.22
C LEU A 242 -17.59 -9.92 2.92
N LEU A 243 -18.53 -10.65 2.35
CA LEU A 243 -19.19 -10.35 1.07
C LEU A 243 -18.16 -10.06 -0.04
N LEU A 244 -17.10 -10.88 -0.09
CA LEU A 244 -16.02 -10.79 -1.05
C LEU A 244 -15.95 -12.05 -1.90
N GLU A 245 -15.36 -11.94 -3.10
CA GLU A 245 -15.15 -13.02 -4.04
C GLU A 245 -13.70 -13.12 -4.48
N PHE A 246 -13.26 -14.32 -4.89
CA PHE A 246 -11.95 -14.48 -5.50
C PHE A 246 -11.96 -14.12 -6.98
N SER A 247 -10.94 -13.37 -7.43
CA SER A 247 -10.59 -13.29 -8.85
C SER A 247 -9.76 -14.49 -9.28
N LYS A 248 -8.97 -15.03 -8.35
CA LYS A 248 -8.06 -16.15 -8.56
C LYS A 248 -7.76 -16.85 -7.24
N CYS A 249 -7.80 -18.18 -7.24
CA CYS A 249 -7.47 -19.00 -6.07
C CYS A 249 -6.97 -20.37 -6.52
N ASP A 250 -5.65 -20.51 -6.67
CA ASP A 250 -5.01 -21.68 -7.27
C ASP A 250 -4.03 -22.34 -6.32
N ILE A 251 -3.99 -23.69 -6.36
CA ILE A 251 -3.00 -24.51 -5.68
C ILE A 251 -1.99 -25.05 -6.70
N PHE A 252 -0.71 -24.86 -6.42
CA PHE A 252 0.35 -25.35 -7.29
C PHE A 252 1.59 -25.77 -6.48
N ASN A 253 2.48 -26.52 -7.13
CA ASN A 253 3.76 -26.92 -6.53
C ASN A 253 4.73 -25.74 -6.49
N THR A 254 5.35 -25.49 -5.33
CA THR A 254 6.31 -24.38 -5.14
C THR A 254 7.52 -24.46 -6.06
N LYS A 255 7.92 -25.68 -6.52
CA LYS A 255 9.00 -25.86 -7.51
C LYS A 255 8.73 -25.15 -8.85
N GLN A 256 7.46 -24.88 -9.20
CA GLN A 256 7.12 -24.08 -10.38
C GLN A 256 7.45 -22.59 -10.20
N GLY A 257 7.81 -22.17 -8.98
CA GLY A 257 8.06 -20.79 -8.59
C GLY A 257 6.78 -20.03 -8.25
N VAL A 258 6.75 -19.44 -7.07
CA VAL A 258 5.62 -18.66 -6.56
C VAL A 258 5.71 -17.21 -7.04
N ASP A 259 4.76 -16.79 -7.88
CA ASP A 259 4.66 -15.41 -8.37
C ASP A 259 3.98 -14.52 -7.32
N TYR A 260 4.77 -13.76 -6.55
CA TYR A 260 4.28 -12.90 -5.48
C TYR A 260 5.05 -11.57 -5.43
N LEU A 261 4.35 -10.47 -5.19
CA LEU A 261 4.94 -9.13 -5.03
C LEU A 261 5.88 -8.68 -6.17
N GLY A 262 5.61 -9.10 -7.40
CA GLY A 262 6.42 -8.70 -8.57
C GLY A 262 7.65 -9.54 -8.82
N TYR A 263 7.84 -10.58 -8.03
CA TYR A 263 8.93 -11.55 -8.14
C TYR A 263 8.39 -12.97 -8.27
N ARG A 264 9.22 -13.87 -8.78
CA ARG A 264 8.98 -15.31 -8.82
C ARG A 264 9.98 -15.99 -7.89
N HIS A 265 9.45 -16.62 -6.83
CA HIS A 265 10.23 -17.21 -5.75
C HIS A 265 10.40 -18.70 -5.98
N PHE A 266 11.64 -19.13 -5.96
CA PHE A 266 12.04 -20.54 -5.95
C PHE A 266 12.72 -20.84 -4.61
N ASP A 267 13.06 -22.09 -4.34
CA ASP A 267 13.69 -22.50 -3.09
C ASP A 267 15.05 -21.81 -2.83
N ASN A 268 15.88 -21.64 -3.87
CA ASN A 268 17.24 -21.10 -3.75
C ASN A 268 17.44 -19.70 -4.33
N TYR A 269 16.50 -19.19 -5.14
CA TYR A 269 16.64 -17.90 -5.80
C TYR A 269 15.32 -17.20 -6.08
N ILE A 270 15.41 -15.90 -6.32
CA ILE A 270 14.27 -15.05 -6.67
C ILE A 270 14.53 -14.43 -8.05
N LEU A 271 13.56 -14.50 -8.95
CA LEU A 271 13.59 -13.81 -10.24
C LEU A 271 12.62 -12.63 -10.27
N VAL A 272 12.96 -11.60 -11.01
CA VAL A 272 12.01 -10.53 -11.33
C VAL A 272 10.92 -11.11 -12.26
N ARG A 273 9.65 -10.82 -11.97
CA ARG A 273 8.51 -11.25 -12.80
C ARG A 273 8.74 -10.85 -14.26
N LYS A 274 8.55 -11.78 -15.22
CA LYS A 274 8.82 -11.58 -16.65
C LYS A 274 8.24 -10.28 -17.22
N ARG A 275 7.00 -9.94 -16.85
CA ARG A 275 6.36 -8.67 -17.27
C ARG A 275 7.09 -7.44 -16.72
N THR A 276 7.51 -7.48 -15.45
CA THR A 276 8.27 -6.39 -14.80
C THR A 276 9.63 -6.24 -15.46
N ALA A 277 10.36 -7.34 -15.70
CA ALA A 277 11.64 -7.34 -16.39
C ALA A 277 11.55 -6.72 -17.79
N LYS A 278 10.60 -7.19 -18.63
CA LYS A 278 10.38 -6.63 -19.98
C LYS A 278 10.09 -5.13 -19.95
N ARG A 279 9.22 -4.66 -19.06
CA ARG A 279 8.87 -3.24 -18.90
C ARG A 279 10.08 -2.41 -18.44
N THR A 280 10.84 -2.92 -17.47
CA THR A 280 12.06 -2.27 -16.98
C THR A 280 13.10 -2.15 -18.07
N ALA A 281 13.37 -3.22 -18.85
CA ALA A 281 14.29 -3.18 -19.99
C ALA A 281 13.86 -2.15 -21.04
N LYS A 282 12.57 -2.15 -21.43
CA LYS A 282 12.04 -1.17 -22.40
C LYS A 282 12.22 0.26 -21.91
N ARG A 283 11.99 0.52 -20.62
CA ARG A 283 12.18 1.85 -20.00
C ARG A 283 13.64 2.25 -20.02
N LEU A 284 14.52 1.42 -19.47
CA LEU A 284 15.97 1.73 -19.37
C LEU A 284 16.60 2.02 -20.74
N ARG A 285 16.27 1.24 -21.78
CA ARG A 285 16.78 1.48 -23.14
C ARG A 285 16.39 2.85 -23.73
N LYS A 286 15.24 3.41 -23.30
CA LYS A 286 14.75 4.70 -23.80
C LYS A 286 15.30 5.90 -23.03
N LEU A 287 15.72 5.71 -21.78
CA LEU A 287 16.10 6.80 -20.89
C LEU A 287 17.27 7.66 -21.42
N PRO A 288 18.41 7.10 -21.92
CA PRO A 288 19.52 7.92 -22.40
C PRO A 288 19.12 8.82 -23.59
N LYS A 289 18.34 8.26 -24.54
CA LYS A 289 17.82 9.03 -25.67
C LYS A 289 16.89 10.18 -25.23
N LEU A 290 16.01 9.92 -24.27
CA LEU A 290 15.09 10.94 -23.74
C LEU A 290 15.84 12.06 -23.02
N LEU A 291 16.90 11.73 -22.28
CA LEU A 291 17.77 12.70 -21.63
C LEU A 291 18.50 13.55 -22.67
N LYS A 292 19.15 12.91 -23.65
CA LYS A 292 19.89 13.61 -24.71
C LYS A 292 19.01 14.56 -25.54
N CYS A 293 17.73 14.20 -25.75
CA CYS A 293 16.76 15.06 -26.45
C CYS A 293 16.08 16.10 -25.54
N GLY A 294 16.50 16.28 -24.30
CA GLY A 294 15.88 17.22 -23.35
C GLY A 294 14.43 16.90 -22.93
N LYS A 295 13.93 15.69 -23.28
CA LYS A 295 12.56 15.28 -22.96
C LYS A 295 12.32 14.87 -21.52
N ILE A 296 13.39 14.63 -20.77
CA ILE A 296 13.38 14.39 -19.31
C ILE A 296 14.53 15.13 -18.67
N SER A 297 14.35 15.56 -17.41
CA SER A 297 15.43 16.17 -16.63
C SER A 297 16.42 15.11 -16.13
N VAL A 298 17.59 15.57 -15.68
CA VAL A 298 18.64 14.73 -15.09
C VAL A 298 18.11 14.00 -13.84
N GLU A 299 17.39 14.70 -12.97
CA GLU A 299 16.79 14.12 -11.75
C GLU A 299 15.80 13.02 -12.10
N LYS A 300 15.04 13.19 -13.18
CA LYS A 300 14.10 12.18 -13.67
C LYS A 300 14.81 10.95 -14.21
N TYR A 301 15.93 11.14 -14.90
CA TYR A 301 16.81 10.07 -15.39
C TYR A 301 17.38 9.29 -14.20
N GLU A 302 18.08 9.98 -13.29
CA GLU A 302 18.68 9.40 -12.09
C GLU A 302 17.65 8.62 -11.24
N GLY A 303 16.51 9.23 -10.95
CA GLY A 303 15.44 8.60 -10.18
C GLY A 303 14.87 7.35 -10.86
N SER A 304 14.82 7.33 -12.21
CA SER A 304 14.35 6.17 -12.98
C SER A 304 15.36 5.02 -12.96
N VAL A 305 16.66 5.30 -13.03
CA VAL A 305 17.76 4.32 -12.90
C VAL A 305 17.79 3.74 -11.49
N ALA A 306 17.75 4.60 -10.46
CA ALA A 306 17.71 4.19 -9.06
C ALA A 306 16.50 3.30 -8.73
N SER A 307 15.32 3.66 -9.25
CA SER A 307 14.11 2.84 -9.11
C SER A 307 14.25 1.45 -9.75
N ALA A 308 14.87 1.37 -10.93
CA ALA A 308 15.13 0.09 -11.59
C ALA A 308 16.11 -0.77 -10.78
N LEU A 309 17.18 -0.15 -10.29
CA LEU A 309 18.18 -0.82 -9.45
C LEU A 309 17.56 -1.39 -8.18
N GLY A 310 16.70 -0.63 -7.49
CA GLY A 310 16.01 -1.07 -6.28
C GLY A 310 15.18 -2.35 -6.49
N VAL A 311 14.48 -2.45 -7.64
CA VAL A 311 13.73 -3.66 -8.01
C VAL A 311 14.67 -4.81 -8.36
N LEU A 312 15.74 -4.56 -9.11
CA LEU A 312 16.63 -5.59 -9.64
C LEU A 312 17.59 -6.15 -8.58
N LYS A 313 18.04 -5.32 -7.63
CA LYS A 313 18.94 -5.77 -6.54
C LYS A 313 18.30 -6.82 -5.62
N HIS A 314 16.97 -6.81 -5.49
CA HIS A 314 16.25 -7.77 -4.66
C HIS A 314 16.16 -9.18 -5.27
N ALA A 315 16.52 -9.34 -6.52
CA ALA A 315 16.41 -10.62 -7.26
C ALA A 315 17.74 -11.04 -7.88
N ASN A 316 17.85 -12.31 -8.23
CA ASN A 316 18.97 -12.86 -9.01
C ASN A 316 18.92 -12.29 -10.43
N SER A 317 19.47 -11.11 -10.62
CA SER A 317 19.31 -10.31 -11.83
C SER A 317 20.64 -9.88 -12.48
N TYR A 318 21.76 -10.51 -12.11
CA TYR A 318 23.08 -10.12 -12.61
C TYR A 318 23.14 -10.05 -14.16
N ASN A 319 22.83 -11.14 -14.85
CA ASN A 319 22.82 -11.20 -16.30
C ASN A 319 21.85 -10.21 -16.94
N PHE A 320 20.68 -10.01 -16.30
CA PHE A 320 19.70 -9.02 -16.75
C PHE A 320 20.23 -7.60 -16.61
N ARG A 321 20.87 -7.25 -15.50
CA ARG A 321 21.48 -5.92 -15.27
C ARG A 321 22.57 -5.63 -16.27
N LYS A 322 23.44 -6.62 -16.58
CA LYS A 322 24.46 -6.53 -17.63
C LYS A 322 23.82 -6.27 -19.01
N LYS A 323 22.79 -7.05 -19.37
CA LYS A 323 22.07 -6.89 -20.65
C LYS A 323 21.43 -5.52 -20.86
N VAL A 324 20.98 -4.85 -19.80
CA VAL A 324 20.37 -3.50 -19.87
C VAL A 324 21.35 -2.38 -19.57
N LYS A 325 22.65 -2.68 -19.45
CA LYS A 325 23.74 -1.73 -19.23
C LYS A 325 23.54 -0.86 -17.98
N LEU A 326 23.01 -1.44 -16.93
CA LEU A 326 22.62 -0.67 -15.73
C LEU A 326 23.84 -0.11 -14.97
N ALA A 327 24.97 -0.83 -14.97
CA ALA A 327 26.21 -0.37 -14.35
C ALA A 327 26.81 0.84 -15.09
N GLU A 328 26.80 0.81 -16.44
CA GLU A 328 27.23 1.94 -17.26
C GLU A 328 26.42 3.21 -16.93
N MET A 329 25.08 3.09 -16.90
CA MET A 329 24.21 4.23 -16.51
C MET A 329 24.48 4.76 -15.11
N GLN A 330 24.85 3.89 -14.15
CA GLN A 330 25.20 4.32 -12.80
C GLN A 330 26.53 5.08 -12.77
N SER A 331 27.55 4.58 -13.47
CA SER A 331 28.86 5.25 -13.59
C SER A 331 28.73 6.63 -14.27
N GLU A 332 27.92 6.75 -15.32
CA GLU A 332 27.63 8.03 -15.96
C GLU A 332 27.00 9.02 -14.96
N ILE A 333 26.00 8.59 -14.18
CA ILE A 333 25.35 9.43 -13.16
C ILE A 333 26.35 9.87 -12.09
N GLU A 334 27.22 8.97 -11.62
CA GLU A 334 28.22 9.30 -10.60
C GLU A 334 29.25 10.30 -11.12
N ASN A 335 29.71 10.14 -12.35
CA ASN A 335 30.65 11.07 -12.99
C ASN A 335 30.03 12.46 -13.18
N ASP A 336 28.79 12.55 -13.65
CA ASP A 336 28.07 13.80 -13.81
C ASP A 336 27.84 14.52 -12.47
N ARG A 337 27.56 13.76 -11.41
CA ARG A 337 27.42 14.32 -10.06
C ARG A 337 28.75 14.90 -9.54
N ARG A 338 29.87 14.20 -9.77
CA ARG A 338 31.22 14.70 -9.38
C ARG A 338 31.54 15.97 -10.10
N LYS A 339 31.29 16.05 -11.41
CA LYS A 339 31.53 17.28 -12.19
C LYS A 339 30.73 18.47 -11.66
N ARG A 340 29.41 18.27 -11.44
CA ARG A 340 28.54 19.34 -10.88
C ARG A 340 28.97 19.79 -9.48
N GLN A 341 29.49 18.86 -8.65
CA GLN A 341 30.04 19.21 -7.33
C GLN A 341 31.37 20.00 -7.41
N GLN A 342 32.20 19.69 -8.38
CA GLN A 342 33.44 20.44 -8.63
C GLN A 342 33.14 21.84 -9.14
N GLU A 343 32.23 21.97 -10.10
CA GLU A 343 31.78 23.27 -10.64
C GLU A 343 31.17 24.16 -9.54
N ALA A 344 30.32 23.58 -8.66
CA ALA A 344 29.75 24.32 -7.53
C ALA A 344 30.73 24.68 -6.41
N ARG A 345 31.93 24.07 -6.37
CA ARG A 345 33.00 24.46 -5.43
C ARG A 345 33.92 25.54 -6.01
N ASN A 346 33.95 25.67 -7.33
CA ASN A 346 34.80 26.63 -8.07
C ASN A 346 34.02 27.90 -8.43
N SER A 347 32.74 27.96 -8.20
CA SER A 347 31.85 29.14 -8.29
C SER A 347 31.56 29.73 -6.90
#